data_67e82e351a3291b4eceb8bdfe0b706d9
#
_entry.id   67e82e351a3291b4eceb8bdfe0b706d9
#
_cell.length_a   1.000
_cell.length_b   1.000
_cell.length_c   1.000
_cell.angle_alpha   90.00
_cell.angle_beta   90.00
_cell.angle_gamma   90.00
#
_symmetry.space_group_name_H-M   'P 1'
#
loop_
_entity.id
_entity.type
_entity.pdbx_description
1 polymer ?
#
loop_
_entity_poly.entity_id
_entity_poly.type
_entity_poly.pdbx_seq_one_letter_code
_entity_poly.pdbx_strand_id
1 'polypeptide(L)'
;MDAIFKALGDPVRIVIVSELATRDAQTLFEIVVRLVANHGFSLSRQAVSKHLAVLESAGLVHIDRVGRTTVHRLDREALATASAWITDRLERP
;
A
#
# COMPACT_ATOMS: atom_id res chain seq x y z
N MET A 1 -3.70 -15.31 -0.22
CA MET A 1 -2.96 -14.79 0.95
C MET A 1 -1.48 -14.55 0.69
N ASP A 2 -0.82 -15.46 -0.03
CA ASP A 2 0.62 -15.31 -0.28
C ASP A 2 1.00 -13.98 -0.92
N ALA A 3 0.26 -13.55 -1.95
CA ALA A 3 0.57 -12.30 -2.65
C ALA A 3 0.47 -11.10 -1.71
N ILE A 4 -0.54 -11.07 -0.83
CA ILE A 4 -0.73 -9.99 0.14
C ILE A 4 0.45 -9.94 1.12
N PHE A 5 0.81 -11.07 1.70
CA PHE A 5 1.90 -11.10 2.68
C PHE A 5 3.27 -10.81 2.05
N LYS A 6 3.50 -11.28 0.82
CA LYS A 6 4.73 -10.92 0.08
C LYS A 6 4.78 -9.42 -0.18
N ALA A 7 3.67 -8.82 -0.59
CA ALA A 7 3.62 -7.38 -0.83
C ALA A 7 3.87 -6.59 0.45
N LEU A 8 3.36 -7.06 1.59
CA LEU A 8 3.58 -6.43 2.89
C LEU A 8 4.95 -6.73 3.49
N GLY A 9 5.73 -7.63 2.90
CA GLY A 9 7.04 -8.01 3.38
C GLY A 9 8.17 -7.05 3.02
N ASP A 10 7.86 -5.78 2.81
CA ASP A 10 8.83 -4.74 2.45
C ASP A 10 8.53 -3.49 3.28
N PRO A 11 9.55 -2.87 3.92
CA PRO A 11 9.33 -1.72 4.80
C PRO A 11 8.67 -0.53 4.09
N VAL A 12 9.03 -0.26 2.84
CA VAL A 12 8.45 0.85 2.09
C VAL A 12 6.99 0.57 1.77
N ARG A 13 6.67 -0.65 1.36
CA ARG A 13 5.28 -1.00 1.03
C ARG A 13 4.36 -0.97 2.26
N ILE A 14 4.86 -1.41 3.41
CA ILE A 14 4.11 -1.30 4.67
C ILE A 14 3.79 0.17 4.95
N VAL A 15 4.77 1.05 4.79
CA VAL A 15 4.58 2.48 5.02
C VAL A 15 3.61 3.10 4.03
N ILE A 16 3.68 2.70 2.75
CA ILE A 16 2.71 3.16 1.74
C ILE A 16 1.28 2.78 2.15
N VAL A 17 1.08 1.54 2.56
CA VAL A 17 -0.25 1.08 3.03
C VAL A 17 -0.71 1.89 4.24
N SER A 18 0.20 2.16 5.18
CA SER A 18 -0.10 2.97 6.36
C SER A 18 -0.50 4.40 5.99
N GLU A 19 0.20 5.01 5.03
CA GLU A 19 -0.14 6.35 4.56
C GLU A 19 -1.51 6.39 3.89
N LEU A 20 -1.80 5.40 3.06
CA LEU A 20 -3.11 5.30 2.40
C LEU A 20 -4.23 5.00 3.39
N ALA A 21 -3.95 4.29 4.48
CA ALA A 21 -4.92 4.04 5.54
C ALA A 21 -5.25 5.33 6.30
N THR A 22 -4.28 6.21 6.46
CA THR A 22 -4.45 7.51 7.13
C THR A 22 -5.16 8.51 6.22
N ARG A 23 -4.76 8.57 4.96
CA ARG A 23 -5.36 9.45 3.96
C ARG A 23 -5.46 8.70 2.64
N ASP A 24 -6.66 8.30 2.27
CA ASP A 24 -6.90 7.53 1.06
C ASP A 24 -6.91 8.42 -0.19
N ALA A 25 -6.81 7.80 -1.35
CA ALA A 25 -6.89 8.46 -2.66
C ALA A 25 -5.76 9.49 -2.87
N GLN A 26 -4.53 9.02 -2.83
CA GLN A 26 -3.35 9.87 -3.01
C GLN A 26 -2.75 9.72 -4.40
N THR A 27 -2.25 10.83 -4.94
CA THR A 27 -1.46 10.82 -6.18
C THR A 27 -0.05 10.26 -5.90
N LEU A 28 0.65 9.89 -6.96
CA LEU A 28 2.04 9.46 -6.84
C LEU A 28 2.89 10.53 -6.17
N PHE A 29 2.73 11.79 -6.57
CA PHE A 29 3.48 12.90 -5.99
C PHE A 29 3.24 13.01 -4.48
N GLU A 30 1.98 12.93 -4.06
CA GLU A 30 1.63 13.00 -2.64
C GLU A 30 2.29 11.87 -1.84
N ILE A 31 2.27 10.65 -2.37
CA ILE A 31 2.90 9.50 -1.72
C ILE A 31 4.41 9.72 -1.59
N VAL A 32 5.06 10.14 -2.68
CA VAL A 32 6.52 10.40 -2.67
C VAL A 32 6.88 11.43 -1.60
N VAL A 33 6.13 12.53 -1.54
CA VAL A 33 6.37 13.60 -0.56
C VAL A 33 6.15 13.09 0.87
N ARG A 34 5.10 12.33 1.11
CA ARG A 34 4.79 11.80 2.45
C ARG A 34 5.80 10.78 2.93
N LEU A 35 6.34 9.97 2.02
CA LEU A 35 7.39 9.02 2.38
C LEU A 35 8.64 9.74 2.90
N VAL A 36 9.00 10.86 2.30
CA VAL A 36 10.13 11.67 2.79
C VAL A 36 9.75 12.37 4.09
N ALA A 37 8.64 13.09 4.10
CA ALA A 37 8.27 13.96 5.21
C ALA A 37 7.97 13.20 6.50
N ASN A 38 7.28 12.06 6.39
CA ASN A 38 6.79 11.32 7.56
C ASN A 38 7.67 10.13 7.96
N HIS A 39 8.49 9.62 7.03
CA HIS A 39 9.21 8.36 7.26
C HIS A 39 10.68 8.42 6.89
N GLY A 40 11.13 9.50 6.27
CA GLY A 40 12.53 9.65 5.87
C GLY A 40 12.93 8.78 4.69
N PHE A 41 11.99 8.22 3.93
CA PHE A 41 12.27 7.43 2.73
C PHE A 41 12.38 8.33 1.51
N SER A 42 13.60 8.66 1.12
CA SER A 42 13.87 9.46 -0.08
C SER A 42 14.01 8.53 -1.28
N LEU A 43 12.92 8.32 -1.98
CA LEU A 43 12.84 7.41 -3.12
C LEU A 43 12.44 8.15 -4.39
N SER A 44 12.92 7.65 -5.53
CA SER A 44 12.50 8.18 -6.83
C SER A 44 11.03 7.83 -7.10
N ARG A 45 10.41 8.61 -7.99
CA ARG A 45 9.04 8.34 -8.44
C ARG A 45 8.92 6.95 -9.05
N GLN A 46 9.95 6.54 -9.82
CA GLN A 46 9.99 5.22 -10.44
C GLN A 46 10.01 4.10 -9.40
N ALA A 47 10.82 4.26 -8.35
CA ALA A 47 10.89 3.27 -7.28
C ALA A 47 9.55 3.14 -6.54
N VAL A 48 8.91 4.27 -6.22
CA VAL A 48 7.60 4.28 -5.57
C VAL A 48 6.55 3.66 -6.49
N SER A 49 6.57 3.97 -7.78
CA SER A 49 5.65 3.36 -8.75
C SER A 49 5.79 1.84 -8.79
N LYS A 50 7.01 1.31 -8.70
CA LYS A 50 7.24 -0.14 -8.68
C LYS A 50 6.65 -0.77 -7.42
N HIS A 51 6.82 -0.14 -6.28
CA HIS A 51 6.20 -0.62 -5.03
C HIS A 51 4.67 -0.61 -5.12
N LEU A 52 4.10 0.44 -5.70
CA LEU A 52 2.65 0.54 -5.89
C LEU A 52 2.14 -0.53 -6.86
N ALA A 53 2.90 -0.85 -7.91
CA ALA A 53 2.54 -1.92 -8.83
C ALA A 53 2.50 -3.29 -8.15
N VAL A 54 3.43 -3.55 -7.23
CA VAL A 54 3.42 -4.80 -6.44
C VAL A 54 2.17 -4.85 -5.55
N LEU A 55 1.84 -3.74 -4.90
CA LEU A 55 0.64 -3.64 -4.06
C LEU A 55 -0.65 -3.83 -4.88
N GLU A 56 -0.68 -3.25 -6.08
CA GLU A 56 -1.81 -3.42 -6.99
C GLU A 56 -1.97 -4.87 -7.43
N SER A 57 -0.88 -5.51 -7.82
CA SER A 57 -0.90 -6.92 -8.23
C SER A 57 -1.37 -7.85 -7.10
N ALA A 58 -1.10 -7.48 -5.86
CA ALA A 58 -1.54 -8.24 -4.69
C ALA A 58 -2.99 -7.94 -4.29
N GLY A 59 -3.64 -6.98 -4.95
CA GLY A 59 -5.01 -6.59 -4.63
C GLY A 59 -5.14 -5.65 -3.45
N LEU A 60 -4.04 -5.09 -2.95
CA LEU A 60 -4.07 -4.18 -1.79
C LEU A 60 -4.30 -2.72 -2.19
N VAL A 61 -4.00 -2.36 -3.43
CA VAL A 61 -4.13 -0.99 -3.92
C VAL A 61 -4.83 -1.02 -5.27
N HIS A 62 -5.71 -0.05 -5.49
CA HIS A 62 -6.33 0.23 -6.78
C HIS A 62 -5.74 1.51 -7.34
N ILE A 63 -5.37 1.48 -8.61
CA ILE A 63 -4.78 2.62 -9.29
C ILE A 63 -5.76 3.11 -10.34
N ASP A 64 -6.23 4.34 -10.20
CA ASP A 64 -7.16 4.99 -11.13
C ASP A 64 -6.46 6.13 -11.84
N ARG A 65 -6.72 6.24 -13.14
CA ARG A 65 -6.25 7.39 -13.89
C ARG A 65 -7.33 8.46 -13.88
N VAL A 66 -6.98 9.65 -13.39
CA VAL A 66 -7.89 10.80 -13.33
C VAL A 66 -7.20 11.94 -14.09
N GLY A 67 -7.64 12.19 -15.34
CA GLY A 67 -6.97 13.14 -16.22
C GLY A 67 -5.54 12.68 -16.52
N ARG A 68 -4.56 13.49 -16.18
CA ARG A 68 -3.12 13.18 -16.36
C ARG A 68 -2.47 12.61 -15.10
N THR A 69 -3.27 12.35 -14.07
CA THR A 69 -2.80 11.96 -12.76
C THR A 69 -3.23 10.53 -12.46
N THR A 70 -2.40 9.78 -11.78
CA THR A 70 -2.79 8.49 -11.21
C THR A 70 -3.10 8.69 -9.74
N VAL A 71 -4.21 8.10 -9.28
CA VAL A 71 -4.65 8.15 -7.89
C VAL A 71 -4.67 6.73 -7.34
N HIS A 72 -4.14 6.58 -6.14
CA HIS A 72 -3.95 5.27 -5.51
C HIS A 72 -4.87 5.16 -4.31
N ARG A 73 -5.65 4.07 -4.25
CA ARG A 73 -6.61 3.82 -3.17
C ARG A 73 -6.32 2.49 -2.51
N LEU A 74 -6.43 2.45 -1.20
CA LEU A 74 -6.26 1.21 -0.43
C LEU A 74 -7.51 0.35 -0.57
N ASP A 75 -7.31 -0.95 -0.83
CA ASP A 75 -8.38 -1.93 -0.76
C ASP A 75 -8.51 -2.41 0.69
N ARG A 76 -9.46 -1.86 1.42
CA ARG A 76 -9.64 -2.15 2.84
C ARG A 76 -10.17 -3.56 3.07
N GLU A 77 -10.92 -4.12 2.13
CA GLU A 77 -11.41 -5.50 2.25
C GLU A 77 -10.27 -6.50 2.15
N ALA A 78 -9.32 -6.27 1.25
CA ALA A 78 -8.14 -7.12 1.13
C ALA A 78 -7.32 -7.09 2.42
N LEU A 79 -7.15 -5.90 3.00
CA LEU A 79 -6.42 -5.74 4.25
C LEU A 79 -7.17 -6.42 5.40
N ALA A 80 -8.49 -6.29 5.45
CA ALA A 80 -9.33 -6.92 6.46
C ALA A 80 -9.26 -8.46 6.35
N THR A 81 -9.21 -8.99 5.14
CA THR A 81 -9.05 -10.43 4.91
C THR A 81 -7.73 -10.94 5.50
N ALA A 82 -6.64 -10.20 5.29
CA ALA A 82 -5.35 -10.54 5.87
C ALA A 82 -5.38 -10.48 7.40
N SER A 83 -6.02 -9.46 7.95
CA SER A 83 -6.19 -9.31 9.40
C SER A 83 -6.99 -10.48 9.99
N ALA A 84 -8.08 -10.87 9.35
CA ALA A 84 -8.91 -11.98 9.79
C ALA A 84 -8.14 -13.30 9.76
N TRP A 85 -7.31 -13.50 8.74
CA TRP A 85 -6.45 -14.69 8.64
C TRP A 85 -5.50 -14.77 9.84
N ILE A 86 -4.88 -13.65 10.21
CA ILE A 86 -3.96 -13.58 11.35
C ILE A 86 -4.72 -13.82 12.66
N THR A 87 -5.84 -13.14 12.85
CA THR A 87 -6.67 -13.24 14.05
C THR A 87 -7.15 -14.68 14.26
N ASP A 88 -7.58 -15.34 13.20
CA ASP A 88 -8.03 -16.73 13.27
C ASP A 88 -6.94 -17.67 13.82
N ARG A 89 -5.68 -17.47 13.41
CA ARG A 89 -4.57 -18.28 13.92
C ARG A 89 -4.22 -17.97 15.36
N LEU A 90 -4.37 -16.72 15.78
CA LEU A 90 -4.12 -16.32 17.18
C LEU A 90 -5.17 -16.88 18.13
N GLU A 91 -6.39 -17.09 17.67
CA GLU A 91 -7.50 -17.57 18.50
C GLU A 91 -7.64 -19.08 18.54
N ARG A 92 -6.88 -19.79 17.72
CA ARG A 92 -6.91 -21.25 17.73
C ARG A 92 -6.15 -21.80 18.95
N PRO A 93 -6.74 -22.82 19.61
CA PRO A 93 -6.05 -23.49 20.72
C PRO A 93 -4.85 -24.29 20.23
#